data_85ad30fa6b83942c2dd6ee7afec50f59
#
_entry.id   85ad30fa6b83942c2dd6ee7afec50f59
#
_cell.length_a   1.000
_cell.length_b   1.000
_cell.length_c   1.000
_cell.angle_alpha   90.00
_cell.angle_beta   90.00
_cell.angle_gamma   90.00
#
_symmetry.space_group_name_H-M   'P 1'
#
loop_
_entity.id
_entity.type
_entity.pdbx_description
1 polymer ?
#
loop_
_entity_poly.entity_id
_entity_poly.type
_entity_poly.pdbx_seq_one_letter_code
_entity_poly.pdbx_strand_id
1 'polypeptide(L)' 'MISNKIWKIKDKEELYTDQELIEMIKNGSIDKDTLIATKDMRHHMKVSETIYQFYFKEGNKNEAI' A
#
# COMPACT_ATOMS: atom_id res chain seq x y z
N MET A 1 9.09 -20.34 1.01
CA MET A 1 7.81 -19.69 1.05
C MET A 1 7.58 -18.78 -0.10
N ILE A 2 6.45 -18.85 -0.66
CA ILE A 2 6.18 -18.12 -1.84
C ILE A 2 5.27 -16.95 -1.57
N SER A 3 5.67 -15.78 -2.03
CA SER A 3 4.83 -14.62 -1.91
C SER A 3 4.13 -14.39 -3.23
N ASN A 4 2.85 -14.19 -3.19
CA ASN A 4 2.10 -13.96 -4.40
C ASN A 4 2.14 -12.49 -4.78
N LYS A 5 2.31 -12.24 -6.06
CA LYS A 5 2.26 -10.88 -6.54
C LYS A 5 0.84 -10.56 -6.88
N ILE A 6 0.16 -9.98 -5.94
CA ILE A 6 -1.26 -9.70 -6.09
C ILE A 6 -1.61 -8.22 -6.14
N TRP A 7 -0.67 -7.35 -5.81
CA TRP A 7 -0.97 -5.92 -5.77
C TRP A 7 -0.57 -5.25 -7.07
N LYS A 8 -1.45 -4.41 -7.55
CA LYS A 8 -1.20 -3.63 -8.74
C LYS A 8 -1.29 -2.17 -8.35
N ILE A 9 -0.34 -1.38 -8.81
CA ILE A 9 -0.36 0.05 -8.58
C ILE A 9 -0.89 0.71 -9.85
N LYS A 10 -1.81 1.64 -9.70
CA LYS A 10 -2.37 2.31 -10.85
C LYS A 10 -1.25 2.97 -11.63
N ASP A 11 -1.33 2.89 -12.93
CA ASP A 11 -0.34 3.46 -13.84
C ASP A 11 0.93 2.61 -13.94
N LYS A 12 0.98 1.48 -13.28
CA LYS A 12 2.11 0.57 -13.43
C LYS A 12 1.58 -0.76 -13.84
N GLU A 13 2.33 -1.46 -14.67
CA GLU A 13 1.88 -2.74 -15.16
C GLU A 13 2.40 -3.91 -14.38
N GLU A 14 3.32 -3.67 -13.49
CA GLU A 14 3.88 -4.75 -12.71
C GLU A 14 3.03 -5.08 -11.53
N LEU A 15 3.13 -6.30 -11.08
CA LEU A 15 2.46 -6.72 -9.87
C LEU A 15 3.47 -6.82 -8.76
N TYR A 16 3.01 -6.66 -7.54
CA TYR A 16 3.88 -6.64 -6.38
C TYR A 16 3.35 -7.54 -5.30
N THR A 17 4.24 -8.04 -4.45
CA THR A 17 3.83 -8.79 -3.28
C THR A 17 3.52 -7.78 -2.19
N ASP A 18 2.85 -8.22 -1.12
CA ASP A 18 2.59 -7.31 -0.02
C ASP A 18 3.88 -6.89 0.64
N GLN A 19 4.88 -7.77 0.66
CA GLN A 19 6.16 -7.39 1.21
C GLN A 19 6.77 -6.26 0.38
N GLU A 20 6.70 -6.39 -0.93
CA GLU A 20 7.25 -5.35 -1.80
C GLU A 20 6.50 -4.05 -1.63
N LEU A 21 5.20 -4.14 -1.45
CA LEU A 21 4.40 -2.95 -1.28
C LEU A 21 4.77 -2.24 0.02
N ILE A 22 4.94 -3.00 1.08
CA ILE A 22 5.33 -2.44 2.35
C ILE A 22 6.68 -1.75 2.25
N GLU A 23 7.62 -2.37 1.56
CA GLU A 23 8.91 -1.74 1.39
C GLU A 23 8.80 -0.43 0.63
N MET A 24 7.94 -0.38 -0.35
CA MET A 24 7.76 0.83 -1.12
C MET A 24 7.12 1.93 -0.28
N ILE A 25 6.27 1.55 0.64
CA ILE A 25 5.69 2.51 1.55
C ILE A 25 6.76 3.05 2.48
N LYS A 26 7.60 2.17 3.00
CA LYS A 26 8.61 2.59 3.93
C LYS A 26 9.68 3.45 3.32
N ASN A 27 10.02 3.18 2.07
CA ASN A 27 11.09 3.96 1.45
C ASN A 27 10.56 5.18 0.68
N GLY A 28 9.24 5.38 0.70
CA GLY A 28 8.70 6.57 0.07
C GLY A 28 8.43 6.46 -1.42
N SER A 29 8.56 5.26 -1.97
CA SER A 29 8.28 5.08 -3.39
C SER A 29 6.81 5.30 -3.69
N ILE A 30 5.94 4.97 -2.75
CA ILE A 30 4.52 5.25 -2.89
C ILE A 30 4.07 5.92 -1.61
N ASP A 31 2.98 6.65 -1.71
CA ASP A 31 2.50 7.40 -0.56
C ASP A 31 1.05 7.04 -0.27
N LYS A 32 0.46 7.74 0.67
CA LYS A 32 -0.88 7.41 1.12
C LYS A 32 -1.94 7.59 0.05
N ASP A 33 -1.65 8.41 -0.94
CA ASP A 33 -2.62 8.68 -2.00
C ASP A 33 -2.42 7.79 -3.22
N THR A 34 -1.42 6.95 -3.20
CA THR A 34 -1.17 6.04 -4.32
C THR A 34 -2.32 5.05 -4.41
N LEU A 35 -2.81 4.83 -5.61
CA LEU A 35 -3.94 3.92 -5.81
C LEU A 35 -3.44 2.53 -6.10
N ILE A 36 -3.94 1.56 -5.36
CA ILE A 36 -3.55 0.17 -5.50
C ILE A 36 -4.78 -0.72 -5.50
N ALA A 37 -4.62 -1.91 -6.01
CA ALA A 37 -5.73 -2.87 -6.04
C ALA A 37 -5.20 -4.27 -6.21
N THR A 38 -5.95 -5.24 -5.69
CA THR A 38 -5.67 -6.62 -6.01
C THR A 38 -6.63 -7.01 -7.13
N LYS A 39 -6.45 -8.16 -7.70
CA LYS A 39 -7.32 -8.57 -8.78
C LYS A 39 -8.73 -8.82 -8.31
N ASP A 40 -8.93 -9.00 -7.01
CA ASP A 40 -10.27 -9.21 -6.50
C ASP A 40 -11.01 -7.91 -6.23
N MET A 41 -10.32 -6.79 -6.33
CA MET A 41 -10.94 -5.51 -6.03
C MET A 41 -11.49 -4.90 -7.30
N ARG A 42 -12.65 -4.32 -7.20
CA ARG A 42 -13.26 -3.72 -8.37
C ARG A 42 -12.70 -2.36 -8.69
N HIS A 43 -12.23 -1.67 -7.67
CA HIS A 43 -11.69 -0.35 -7.86
C HIS A 43 -10.37 -0.24 -7.17
N HIS A 44 -9.55 0.68 -7.62
CA HIS A 44 -8.32 0.98 -6.89
C HIS A 44 -8.69 1.74 -5.63
N MET A 45 -7.89 1.58 -4.61
CA MET A 45 -8.09 2.30 -3.36
C MET A 45 -6.78 2.96 -2.99
N LYS A 46 -6.87 4.06 -2.26
CA LYS A 46 -5.65 4.69 -1.78
C LYS A 46 -5.01 3.77 -0.77
N VAL A 47 -3.68 3.77 -0.74
CA VAL A 47 -2.98 2.93 0.21
C VAL A 47 -3.45 3.22 1.63
N SER A 48 -3.74 4.48 1.93
CA SER A 48 -4.20 4.84 3.27
C SER A 48 -5.60 4.32 3.59
N GLU A 49 -6.29 3.81 2.60
CA GLU A 49 -7.62 3.25 2.82
C GLU A 49 -7.61 1.73 2.87
N THR A 50 -6.43 1.15 2.82
CA THR A 50 -6.31 -0.31 2.85
C THR A 50 -5.77 -0.74 4.19
N ILE A 51 -5.42 -2.02 4.29
CA ILE A 51 -4.87 -2.54 5.52
C ILE A 51 -3.53 -1.89 5.86
N TYR A 52 -2.96 -1.15 4.92
CA TYR A 52 -1.69 -0.50 5.18
C TYR A 52 -1.86 0.91 5.74
N GLN A 53 -3.07 1.27 6.09
CA GLN A 53 -3.33 2.62 6.57
C GLN A 53 -2.52 3.00 7.78
N PHE A 54 -2.21 2.04 8.62
CA PHE A 54 -1.49 2.38 9.83
C PHE A 54 -0.05 2.78 9.57
N TYR A 55 0.45 2.56 8.39
CA TYR A 55 1.80 3.04 8.08
C TYR A 55 1.81 4.55 7.91
N PHE A 56 0.65 5.15 7.77
CA PHE A 56 0.55 6.58 7.57
C PHE A 56 -0.11 7.29 8.73
N LYS A 57 -0.33 6.56 9.81
CA LYS A 57 -0.98 7.16 10.95
C LYS A 57 -0.03 7.49 12.07
N GLU A 58 1.23 7.31 11.79
CA GLU A 58 2.16 7.54 12.86
C GLU A 58 2.12 8.96 13.33
N GLY A 59 1.70 9.86 12.45
CA GLY A 59 1.61 11.22 12.91
C GLY A 59 0.59 11.38 13.98
N ASN A 60 -0.38 10.51 13.97
CA ASN A 60 -1.42 10.63 14.94
C ASN A 60 -1.02 10.21 16.28
N LYS A 61 -0.16 9.26 16.35
CA LYS A 61 0.15 8.79 17.64
C LYS A 61 0.93 9.80 18.40
N ASN A 62 1.42 10.78 17.72
CA ASN A 62 2.11 11.77 18.44
C ASN A 62 1.27 12.47 19.40
N GLU A 63 0.10 12.70 18.99
CA GLU A 63 -0.71 13.43 19.87
C GLU A 63 -1.16 12.66 20.94
N ALA A 64 -1.02 11.43 20.86
CA ALA A 64 -1.42 10.64 21.97
C ALA A 64 -0.63 10.99 23.16
N ILE A 65 0.43 11.63 23.00
CA ILE A 65 1.21 11.92 24.11
C ILE A 65 0.76 12.85 25.03
#